data_12819e0b2a02046e2a1f5454cf3e8b28
#
_entry.id   12819e0b2a02046e2a1f5454cf3e8b28
#
_cell.length_a   1.000
_cell.length_b   1.000
_cell.length_c   1.000
_cell.angle_alpha   90.00
_cell.angle_beta   90.00
_cell.angle_gamma   90.00
#
_symmetry.space_group_name_H-M   'P 1'
#
loop_
_entity.id
_entity.type
_entity.pdbx_description
1 polymer ?
#
loop_
_entity_poly.entity_id
_entity_poly.type
_entity_poly.pdbx_seq_one_letter_code
_entity_poly.pdbx_strand_id
1 'polypeptide(L)'
;MSDTNRISGRLICAARALVGVSQTDFAEASGLSVETLHNYELDGSTWIESENDLEAVKRGLEHFGVLIVDESDDMGAGVRLKFARADVRQIARLESEGGIIGADDAP
;
A
#
# COMPACT_ATOMS: atom_id res chain seq x y z
N MET A 1 20.34 7.61 -2.69
CA MET A 1 19.78 6.86 -2.44
C MET A 1 18.56 7.01 -2.11
N SER A 2 17.88 6.61 -2.57
CA SER A 2 16.72 6.89 -2.37
C SER A 2 16.27 6.42 -1.23
N ASP A 3 15.54 6.95 -0.67
CA ASP A 3 15.08 6.38 0.28
C ASP A 3 13.75 6.60 0.43
N THR A 4 12.95 5.80 0.54
CA THR A 4 11.56 5.87 0.63
C THR A 4 11.17 6.24 1.99
N ASN A 5 11.90 7.16 2.58
CA ASN A 5 11.53 7.58 3.88
C ASN A 5 10.50 8.66 3.86
N ARG A 6 10.07 9.13 2.69
CA ARG A 6 9.06 10.14 2.64
C ARG A 6 7.78 9.58 2.12
N ILE A 7 6.81 9.41 2.99
CA ILE A 7 5.49 8.93 2.63
C ILE A 7 4.47 9.91 3.17
N SER A 8 3.51 10.28 2.37
CA SER A 8 2.44 11.15 2.78
C SER A 8 1.15 10.37 2.84
N GLY A 9 0.16 10.96 3.49
CA GLY A 9 -1.16 10.34 3.54
C GLY A 9 -1.74 10.15 2.15
N ARG A 10 -1.43 11.08 1.23
CA ARG A 10 -1.94 10.94 -0.12
C ARG A 10 -1.37 9.73 -0.81
N LEU A 11 -0.10 9.41 -0.56
CA LEU A 11 0.49 8.21 -1.13
C LEU A 11 -0.13 6.96 -0.52
N ILE A 12 -0.48 6.98 0.77
CA ILE A 12 -1.17 5.85 1.37
C ILE A 12 -2.53 5.67 0.71
N CYS A 13 -3.23 6.77 0.51
CA CYS A 13 -4.55 6.71 -0.12
C CYS A 13 -4.44 6.13 -1.52
N ALA A 14 -3.43 6.56 -2.28
CA ALA A 14 -3.21 6.05 -3.62
C ALA A 14 -2.87 4.56 -3.58
N ALA A 15 -2.06 4.16 -2.61
CA ALA A 15 -1.69 2.75 -2.49
C ALA A 15 -2.91 1.90 -2.19
N ARG A 16 -3.78 2.37 -1.29
CA ARG A 16 -4.99 1.62 -0.97
C ARG A 16 -5.89 1.50 -2.19
N ALA A 17 -6.01 2.58 -2.94
CA ALA A 17 -6.84 2.55 -4.13
C ALA A 17 -6.26 1.59 -5.15
N LEU A 18 -4.95 1.55 -5.25
CA LEU A 18 -4.29 0.71 -6.23
C LEU A 18 -4.55 -0.77 -5.97
N VAL A 19 -4.59 -1.18 -4.72
CA VAL A 19 -4.84 -2.58 -4.38
C VAL A 19 -6.27 -2.83 -3.91
N GLY A 20 -7.06 -1.78 -3.77
CA GLY A 20 -8.47 -1.96 -3.45
C GLY A 20 -8.74 -2.36 -2.02
N VAL A 21 -7.99 -1.84 -1.05
CA VAL A 21 -8.23 -2.20 0.34
C VAL A 21 -8.72 -1.02 1.12
N SER A 22 -9.46 -1.31 2.18
CA SER A 22 -10.06 -0.26 3.01
C SER A 22 -9.03 0.28 3.98
N GLN A 23 -9.37 1.40 4.62
CA GLN A 23 -8.53 1.93 5.68
C GLN A 23 -8.38 0.93 6.80
N THR A 24 -9.45 0.23 7.15
CA THR A 24 -9.40 -0.75 8.22
C THR A 24 -8.40 -1.85 7.90
N ASP A 25 -8.46 -2.38 6.68
CA ASP A 25 -7.57 -3.45 6.31
C ASP A 25 -6.13 -2.99 6.26
N PHE A 26 -5.90 -1.80 5.73
CA PHE A 26 -4.54 -1.30 5.64
C PHE A 26 -3.98 -1.02 7.03
N ALA A 27 -4.79 -0.43 7.89
CA ALA A 27 -4.36 -0.12 9.25
C ALA A 27 -4.00 -1.39 9.99
N GLU A 28 -4.81 -2.43 9.81
CA GLU A 28 -4.55 -3.68 10.48
C GLU A 28 -3.23 -4.28 10.01
N ALA A 29 -2.99 -4.30 8.73
CA ALA A 29 -1.74 -4.84 8.21
C ALA A 29 -0.54 -4.02 8.65
N SER A 30 -0.73 -2.72 8.85
CA SER A 30 0.34 -1.85 9.26
C SER A 30 0.60 -1.88 10.75
N GLY A 31 -0.41 -2.20 11.54
CA GLY A 31 -0.28 -2.08 12.99
C GLY A 31 -0.64 -0.70 13.49
N LEU A 32 -1.34 0.09 12.68
CA LEU A 32 -1.81 1.40 13.09
C LEU A 32 -3.28 1.32 13.43
N SER A 33 -3.74 2.28 14.23
CA SER A 33 -5.18 2.39 14.41
C SER A 33 -5.78 3.01 13.17
N VAL A 34 -7.04 2.70 12.94
CA VAL A 34 -7.74 3.28 11.79
C VAL A 34 -7.78 4.80 11.92
N GLU A 35 -7.93 5.29 13.14
CA GLU A 35 -8.00 6.72 13.35
C GLU A 35 -6.69 7.39 12.96
N THR A 36 -5.56 6.81 13.34
CA THR A 36 -4.27 7.38 12.98
C THR A 36 -4.10 7.39 11.46
N LEU A 37 -4.46 6.29 10.82
CA LEU A 37 -4.35 6.22 9.38
C LEU A 37 -5.25 7.25 8.72
N HIS A 38 -6.48 7.36 9.19
CA HIS A 38 -7.43 8.31 8.64
C HIS A 38 -6.88 9.74 8.74
N ASN A 39 -6.29 10.06 9.89
CA ASN A 39 -5.75 11.40 10.08
C ASN A 39 -4.59 11.70 9.14
N TYR A 40 -3.73 10.71 8.91
CA TYR A 40 -2.66 10.91 7.95
C TYR A 40 -3.22 11.16 6.56
N GLU A 41 -4.25 10.43 6.18
CA GLU A 41 -4.81 10.61 4.85
C GLU A 41 -5.50 11.97 4.72
N LEU A 42 -6.09 12.45 5.81
CA LEU A 42 -6.66 13.79 5.77
C LEU A 42 -5.61 14.88 5.63
N ASP A 43 -4.42 14.64 6.15
CA ASP A 43 -3.35 15.62 6.03
C ASP A 43 -2.81 15.71 4.62
N GLY A 44 -3.17 14.81 3.77
CA GLY A 44 -2.87 14.92 2.35
C GLY A 44 -1.40 14.77 2.04
N SER A 45 -0.78 15.83 1.54
CA SER A 45 0.58 15.72 1.08
C SER A 45 1.62 15.96 2.17
N THR A 46 1.21 16.13 3.41
CA THR A 46 2.16 16.29 4.50
C THR A 46 2.91 14.99 4.74
N TRP A 47 4.24 15.09 4.88
CA TRP A 47 5.04 13.90 5.11
C TRP A 47 4.82 13.37 6.51
N ILE A 48 4.80 12.05 6.66
CA ILE A 48 4.72 11.41 7.95
C ILE A 48 6.06 11.57 8.63
N GLU A 49 6.06 12.17 9.82
CA GLU A 49 7.32 12.44 10.50
C GLU A 49 7.62 11.43 11.60
N SER A 50 6.62 10.76 12.12
CA SER A 50 6.86 9.77 13.16
C SER A 50 7.54 8.56 12.56
N GLU A 51 8.71 8.23 13.04
CA GLU A 51 9.43 7.09 12.50
C GLU A 51 8.71 5.79 12.75
N ASN A 52 8.07 5.67 13.92
CA ASN A 52 7.31 4.46 14.21
C ASN A 52 6.15 4.30 13.25
N ASP A 53 5.45 5.39 12.98
CA ASP A 53 4.31 5.31 12.07
C ASP A 53 4.79 5.07 10.64
N LEU A 54 5.91 5.66 10.27
CA LEU A 54 6.44 5.45 8.94
C LEU A 54 6.79 3.98 8.73
N GLU A 55 7.41 3.36 9.74
CA GLU A 55 7.73 1.95 9.64
C GLU A 55 6.46 1.11 9.56
N ALA A 56 5.45 1.50 10.31
CA ALA A 56 4.18 0.78 10.27
C ALA A 56 3.58 0.85 8.86
N VAL A 57 3.58 2.05 8.26
CA VAL A 57 3.04 2.21 6.92
C VAL A 57 3.85 1.37 5.93
N LYS A 58 5.16 1.33 6.08
CA LYS A 58 5.98 0.52 5.20
C LYS A 58 5.61 -0.95 5.29
N ARG A 59 5.30 -1.43 6.50
CA ARG A 59 4.86 -2.81 6.65
C ARG A 59 3.56 -3.07 5.91
N GLY A 60 2.63 -2.12 5.97
CA GLY A 60 1.38 -2.26 5.26
C GLY A 60 1.59 -2.27 3.76
N LEU A 61 2.43 -1.36 3.26
CA LEU A 61 2.73 -1.33 1.84
C LEU A 61 3.35 -2.64 1.38
N GLU A 62 4.29 -3.14 2.16
CA GLU A 62 4.93 -4.39 1.81
C GLU A 62 3.91 -5.53 1.83
N HIS A 63 3.03 -5.55 2.81
CA HIS A 63 2.04 -6.60 2.93
C HIS A 63 1.17 -6.65 1.67
N PHE A 64 0.82 -5.51 1.12
CA PHE A 64 -0.06 -5.47 -0.04
C PHE A 64 0.71 -5.37 -1.35
N GLY A 65 2.02 -5.40 -1.31
CA GLY A 65 2.82 -5.43 -2.53
C GLY A 65 2.85 -4.11 -3.28
N VAL A 66 2.96 -3.00 -2.56
CA VAL A 66 3.00 -1.69 -3.17
C VAL A 66 4.37 -1.08 -2.93
N LEU A 67 4.95 -0.48 -3.96
CA LEU A 67 6.21 0.21 -3.85
C LEU A 67 5.97 1.71 -3.94
N ILE A 68 6.74 2.47 -3.16
CA ILE A 68 6.73 3.91 -3.28
C ILE A 68 7.79 4.30 -4.29
N VAL A 69 7.42 5.17 -5.22
CA VAL A 69 8.34 5.69 -6.21
C VAL A 69 8.73 7.07 -5.72
N ASP A 70 10.00 7.27 -5.41
CA ASP A 70 10.45 8.54 -4.87
C ASP A 70 10.47 9.61 -5.93
N GLU A 71 10.44 10.84 -5.49
CA GLU A 71 10.58 11.95 -6.41
C GLU A 71 11.93 11.88 -7.10
N SER A 72 11.94 12.30 -8.35
CA SER A 72 13.19 12.42 -9.05
C SER A 72 13.24 13.84 -9.60
N ASP A 73 14.23 14.13 -10.44
CA ASP A 73 14.50 15.50 -10.81
C ASP A 73 13.28 16.25 -11.29
N ASP A 74 12.49 15.64 -12.12
CA ASP A 74 11.35 16.35 -12.65
C ASP A 74 10.08 15.55 -12.55
N MET A 75 10.02 14.57 -11.66
CA MET A 75 8.82 13.78 -11.48
C MET A 75 8.50 13.68 -10.02
N GLY A 76 7.23 13.72 -9.69
CA GLY A 76 6.80 13.60 -8.30
C GLY A 76 6.80 12.19 -7.81
N ALA A 77 6.53 12.02 -6.53
CA ALA A 77 6.44 10.70 -5.92
C ALA A 77 5.16 10.00 -6.35
N GLY A 78 5.16 8.70 -6.27
CA GLY A 78 3.99 7.93 -6.63
C GLY A 78 4.03 6.54 -6.04
N VAL A 79 3.13 5.68 -6.49
CA VAL A 79 3.06 4.31 -6.02
C VAL A 79 2.90 3.40 -7.23
N ARG A 80 3.37 2.17 -7.08
CA ARG A 80 3.16 1.18 -8.12
C ARG A 80 3.12 -0.20 -7.48
N LEU A 81 2.51 -1.13 -8.17
CA LEU A 81 2.47 -2.50 -7.68
C LEU A 81 3.84 -3.13 -7.82
N LYS A 82 4.17 -3.96 -6.85
CA LYS A 82 5.43 -4.66 -6.85
C LYS A 82 5.46 -5.74 -7.91
N PHE A 83 4.31 -6.31 -8.23
CA PHE A 83 4.24 -7.40 -9.18
C PHE A 83 3.45 -6.98 -10.39
N ALA A 84 3.74 -7.58 -11.52
CA ALA A 84 2.94 -7.35 -12.70
C ALA A 84 1.51 -7.81 -12.45
N ARG A 85 0.59 -7.26 -13.20
CA ARG A 85 -0.82 -7.53 -12.96
C ARG A 85 -1.12 -9.02 -12.97
N ALA A 86 -0.53 -9.75 -13.91
CA ALA A 86 -0.77 -11.18 -13.98
C ALA A 86 -0.26 -11.89 -12.74
N ASP A 87 0.89 -11.47 -12.24
CA ASP A 87 1.46 -12.09 -11.06
C ASP A 87 0.61 -11.82 -9.83
N VAL A 88 0.09 -10.61 -9.72
CA VAL A 88 -0.76 -10.27 -8.59
C VAL A 88 -2.00 -11.15 -8.60
N ARG A 89 -2.59 -11.34 -9.76
CA ARG A 89 -3.78 -12.15 -9.85
C ARG A 89 -3.51 -13.58 -9.46
N GLN A 90 -2.36 -14.10 -9.89
CA GLN A 90 -2.02 -15.46 -9.57
C GLN A 90 -1.76 -15.63 -8.08
N ILE A 91 -1.09 -14.68 -7.46
CA ILE A 91 -0.82 -14.74 -6.04
C ILE A 91 -2.13 -14.73 -5.26
N ALA A 92 -3.05 -13.86 -5.64
CA ALA A 92 -4.33 -13.79 -4.97
C ALA A 92 -5.08 -15.10 -5.08
N ARG A 93 -5.01 -15.76 -6.23
CA ARG A 93 -5.67 -17.03 -6.39
C ARG A 93 -5.07 -18.06 -5.47
N LEU A 94 -3.76 -18.11 -5.36
CA LEU A 94 -3.12 -19.08 -4.50
C LEU A 94 -3.48 -18.85 -3.04
N GLU A 95 -3.57 -17.58 -2.68
CA GLU A 95 -3.88 -17.31 -1.30
C GLU A 95 -5.31 -17.65 -0.95
N SER A 96 -6.18 -17.45 -1.85
CA SER A 96 -7.53 -17.78 -1.52
C SER A 96 -7.80 -19.19 -1.69
N GLU A 97 -6.89 -20.02 -1.93
CA GLU A 97 -7.14 -21.23 -2.05
C GLU A 97 -7.40 -21.95 -1.49
N GLY A 98 -7.05 -21.83 -1.41
CA GLY A 98 -7.44 -22.27 -1.36
C GLY A 98 -8.49 -22.57 -2.04
N GLY A 99 -9.00 -22.28 -2.25
CA GLY A 99 -9.88 -22.35 -2.86
C GLY A 99 -10.43 -22.57 -3.81
N ILE A 100 -10.70 -22.70 -4.03
CA ILE A 100 -11.24 -22.93 -4.78
C ILE A 100 -11.33 -22.65 -5.79
N ILE A 101 -11.29 -22.79 -6.09
CA ILE A 101 -11.32 -22.54 -6.89
C ILE A 101 -11.77 -22.17 -7.81
N GLY A 102 -11.96 -22.14 -8.07
CA GLY A 102 -12.25 -21.67 -8.94
C GLY A 102 -12.52 -21.10 -9.54
N ALA A 103 -12.76 -21.02 -9.40
CA ALA A 103 -13.00 -20.41 -9.99
C ALA A 103 -12.74 -19.79 -10.75
N ASP A 104 -12.50 -19.84 -10.73
CA ASP A 104 -12.32 -19.33 -11.36
C ASP A 104 -12.15 -18.80 -12.18
N ASP A 105 -12.08 -18.71 -12.13
CA ASP A 105 -11.94 -18.19 -12.74
C ASP A 105 -11.74 -17.59 -13.45
N ALA A 106 -11.66 -17.36 -13.38
CA ALA A 106 -11.53 -16.62 -13.90
C ALA A 106 -11.25 -16.07 -14.53
N PRO A 107 -11.07 -15.60 -14.94
CA PRO A 107 -10.63 -14.94 -15.59
C PRO A 107 -10.37 -14.37 -15.80
#